data_392c3d769e862853079f2a0aa2af7842
#
_entry.id   392c3d769e862853079f2a0aa2af7842
#
_cell.length_a   1.000
_cell.length_b   1.000
_cell.length_c   1.000
_cell.angle_alpha   90.00
_cell.angle_beta   90.00
_cell.angle_gamma   90.00
#
_symmetry.space_group_name_H-M   'P 1'
#
loop_
_entity.id
_entity.type
_entity.pdbx_description
1 polymer ?
#
loop_
_entity_poly.entity_id
_entity_poly.type
_entity_poly.pdbx_seq_one_letter_code
_entity_poly.pdbx_strand_id
1 'polypeptide(L)'
;MKGMKTLSQINLKQLPLNFCKCGVTGWCLEVIFPSTESILRQDWRVMGQTSLLMFPIYGCGALLGPIGDLIDRWVTPGSGFAAKKADLAIRHGFLYMVLIFVAEYFAGSLLRGRGMCPWDYTGRNTNIDGLIRLDFAPLWFATGLLFEQITKKKGG
;
A
#
# COMPACT_ATOMS: atom_id res chain seq x y z
N MET A 1 33.89 -6.65 15.02
CA MET A 1 33.43 -5.70 14.00
C MET A 1 32.75 -6.47 12.87
N LYS A 2 31.46 -6.81 13.00
CA LYS A 2 30.65 -7.36 11.88
C LYS A 2 29.85 -6.22 11.28
N GLY A 3 30.21 -5.95 10.02
CA GLY A 3 29.86 -4.77 9.26
C GLY A 3 28.40 -4.35 9.28
N MET A 4 28.26 -3.11 9.48
CA MET A 4 27.13 -2.27 9.15
C MET A 4 26.71 -2.57 7.70
N LYS A 5 25.72 -3.47 7.52
CA LYS A 5 25.08 -3.65 6.21
C LYS A 5 24.23 -2.41 5.98
N THR A 6 24.86 -1.47 5.31
CA THR A 6 24.37 -0.16 4.88
C THR A 6 23.06 -0.27 4.12
N LEU A 7 22.31 0.81 4.05
CA LEU A 7 21.13 1.14 3.20
C LEU A 7 21.19 0.65 1.72
N SER A 8 22.28 0.00 1.30
CA SER A 8 22.52 -0.51 -0.04
C SER A 8 21.75 -1.80 -0.42
N GLN A 9 20.80 -2.24 0.40
CA GLN A 9 20.02 -3.45 0.08
C GLN A 9 18.62 -3.15 -0.47
N ILE A 10 18.25 -1.89 -0.66
CA ILE A 10 17.22 -1.58 -1.65
C ILE A 10 17.87 -1.88 -2.99
N ASN A 11 17.48 -2.99 -3.61
CA ASN A 11 18.00 -3.32 -4.92
C ASN A 11 17.45 -2.31 -5.93
N LEU A 12 18.14 -1.17 -6.06
CA LEU A 12 17.75 -0.05 -6.92
C LEU A 12 17.47 -0.50 -8.36
N LYS A 13 18.13 -1.59 -8.81
CA LYS A 13 17.89 -2.18 -10.13
C LYS A 13 16.50 -2.82 -10.27
N GLN A 14 15.88 -3.25 -9.16
CA GLN A 14 14.54 -3.86 -9.18
C GLN A 14 13.43 -2.87 -8.81
N LEU A 15 13.77 -1.70 -8.28
CA LEU A 15 12.78 -0.72 -7.86
C LEU A 15 11.82 -0.29 -8.99
N PRO A 16 12.28 -0.02 -10.23
CA PRO A 16 11.35 0.33 -11.31
C PRO A 16 10.39 -0.81 -11.66
N LEU A 17 10.88 -2.06 -11.67
CA LEU A 17 10.02 -3.23 -11.91
C LEU A 17 8.98 -3.41 -10.79
N ASN A 18 9.40 -3.26 -9.54
CA ASN A 18 8.51 -3.35 -8.39
C ASN A 18 7.49 -2.21 -8.39
N PHE A 19 7.89 -1.01 -8.76
CA PHE A 19 7.00 0.13 -8.96
C PHE A 19 5.91 -0.20 -10.00
N CYS A 20 6.29 -0.74 -11.15
CA CYS A 20 5.33 -1.14 -12.18
C CYS A 20 4.39 -2.26 -11.68
N LYS A 21 4.92 -3.27 -10.96
CA LYS A 21 4.10 -4.33 -10.39
C LYS A 21 3.04 -3.78 -9.42
N CYS A 22 3.45 -2.92 -8.49
CA CYS A 22 2.53 -2.31 -7.53
C CYS A 22 1.51 -1.40 -8.25
N GLY A 23 1.94 -0.60 -9.22
CA GLY A 23 1.07 0.28 -10.00
C GLY A 23 -0.02 -0.49 -10.74
N VAL A 24 0.34 -1.55 -11.47
CA VAL A 24 -0.63 -2.39 -12.18
C VAL A 24 -1.54 -3.13 -11.21
N THR A 25 -0.98 -3.71 -10.14
CA THR A 25 -1.78 -4.40 -9.12
C THR A 25 -2.78 -3.44 -8.46
N GLY A 26 -2.36 -2.22 -8.13
CA GLY A 26 -3.23 -1.19 -7.58
C GLY A 26 -4.37 -0.81 -8.52
N TRP A 27 -4.10 -0.65 -9.82
CA TRP A 27 -5.14 -0.42 -10.81
C TRP A 27 -6.16 -1.57 -10.87
N CYS A 28 -5.68 -2.83 -10.82
CA CYS A 28 -6.58 -3.98 -10.76
C CYS A 28 -7.47 -3.93 -9.52
N LEU A 29 -6.91 -3.60 -8.36
CA LEU A 29 -7.66 -3.48 -7.12
C LEU A 29 -8.72 -2.36 -7.20
N GLU A 30 -8.39 -1.20 -7.79
CA GLU A 30 -9.33 -0.10 -7.99
C GLU A 30 -10.50 -0.43 -8.90
N VAL A 31 -10.33 -1.35 -9.82
CA VAL A 31 -11.44 -1.85 -10.63
C VAL A 31 -12.24 -2.91 -9.86
N ILE A 32 -11.57 -3.84 -9.17
CA ILE A 32 -12.20 -4.96 -8.47
C ILE A 32 -13.07 -4.48 -7.30
N PHE A 33 -12.60 -3.53 -6.47
CA PHE A 33 -13.32 -3.12 -5.26
C PHE A 33 -14.65 -2.41 -5.56
N PRO A 34 -14.70 -1.36 -6.41
CA PRO A 34 -15.98 -0.77 -6.77
C PRO A 34 -16.90 -1.74 -7.51
N SER A 35 -16.33 -2.65 -8.31
CA SER A 35 -17.10 -3.69 -8.99
C SER A 35 -17.78 -4.65 -8.01
N THR A 36 -17.13 -5.01 -6.90
CA THR A 36 -17.75 -5.80 -5.83
C THR A 36 -18.89 -5.06 -5.14
N GLU A 37 -18.73 -3.76 -4.90
CA GLU A 37 -19.82 -2.92 -4.36
C GLU A 37 -21.00 -2.84 -5.33
N SER A 38 -20.74 -2.78 -6.64
CA SER A 38 -21.76 -2.83 -7.68
C SER A 38 -22.57 -4.13 -7.62
N ILE A 39 -21.91 -5.28 -7.46
CA ILE A 39 -22.59 -6.58 -7.31
C ILE A 39 -23.49 -6.58 -6.06
N LEU A 40 -23.01 -6.08 -4.92
CA LEU A 40 -23.77 -6.01 -3.68
C LEU A 40 -25.01 -5.10 -3.82
N ARG A 41 -24.97 -4.11 -4.70
CA ARG A 41 -26.08 -3.22 -5.05
C ARG A 41 -26.97 -3.77 -6.18
N GLN A 42 -26.72 -5.00 -6.63
CA GLN A 42 -27.41 -5.64 -7.78
C GLN A 42 -27.25 -4.87 -9.10
N ASP A 43 -26.20 -4.07 -9.24
CA ASP A 43 -25.81 -3.46 -10.52
C ASP A 43 -24.92 -4.41 -11.30
N TRP A 44 -25.52 -5.21 -12.17
CA TRP A 44 -24.85 -6.24 -12.96
C TRP A 44 -23.91 -5.71 -14.05
N ARG A 45 -23.81 -4.40 -14.22
CA ARG A 45 -22.79 -3.80 -15.11
C ARG A 45 -21.39 -3.95 -14.56
N VAL A 46 -21.25 -4.17 -13.23
CA VAL A 46 -19.98 -4.49 -12.54
C VAL A 46 -18.87 -3.50 -12.94
N MET A 47 -19.19 -2.21 -12.93
CA MET A 47 -18.29 -1.16 -13.39
C MET A 47 -17.35 -0.71 -12.27
N GLY A 48 -16.05 -0.71 -12.55
CA GLY A 48 -15.02 -0.08 -11.74
C GLY A 48 -14.32 1.01 -12.56
N GLN A 49 -13.86 2.06 -11.90
CA GLN A 49 -13.16 3.17 -12.53
C GLN A 49 -11.83 3.42 -11.83
N THR A 50 -10.80 3.75 -12.60
CA THR A 50 -9.50 4.18 -12.08
C THR A 50 -8.96 5.34 -12.92
N SER A 51 -7.94 6.03 -12.40
CA SER A 51 -7.25 7.14 -13.06
C SER A 51 -5.79 6.79 -13.36
N LEU A 52 -5.22 7.38 -14.41
CA LEU A 52 -3.78 7.27 -14.69
C LEU A 52 -2.93 7.79 -13.51
N LEU A 53 -3.44 8.77 -12.76
CA LEU A 53 -2.77 9.32 -11.58
C LEU A 53 -2.61 8.29 -10.44
N MET A 54 -3.47 7.26 -10.41
CA MET A 54 -3.39 6.22 -9.41
C MET A 54 -2.20 5.27 -9.63
N PHE A 55 -1.72 5.14 -10.86
CA PHE A 55 -0.57 4.29 -11.17
C PHE A 55 0.68 4.67 -10.38
N PRO A 56 1.19 5.91 -10.41
CA PRO A 56 2.35 6.30 -9.62
C PRO A 56 2.07 6.25 -8.11
N ILE A 57 0.85 6.53 -7.66
CA ILE A 57 0.49 6.45 -6.24
C ILE A 57 0.63 5.02 -5.74
N TYR A 58 0.01 4.05 -6.41
CA TYR A 58 0.17 2.63 -6.07
C TYR A 58 1.58 2.11 -6.32
N GLY A 59 2.27 2.63 -7.34
CA GLY A 59 3.67 2.31 -7.61
C GLY A 59 4.59 2.58 -6.41
N CYS A 60 4.31 3.63 -5.65
CA CYS A 60 5.02 3.93 -4.40
C CYS A 60 4.89 2.81 -3.35
N GLY A 61 3.91 1.92 -3.47
CA GLY A 61 3.79 0.72 -2.66
C GLY A 61 5.02 -0.20 -2.72
N ALA A 62 5.85 -0.08 -3.76
CA ALA A 62 7.15 -0.75 -3.86
C ALA A 62 8.11 -0.41 -2.72
N LEU A 63 7.89 0.70 -2.02
CA LEU A 63 8.69 1.14 -0.88
C LEU A 63 8.25 0.52 0.44
N LEU A 64 7.06 -0.07 0.53
CA LEU A 64 6.52 -0.61 1.78
C LEU A 64 7.42 -1.71 2.37
N GLY A 65 7.83 -2.69 1.57
CA GLY A 65 8.72 -3.76 2.02
C GLY A 65 10.04 -3.23 2.57
N PRO A 66 10.81 -2.41 1.83
CA PRO A 66 12.02 -1.77 2.32
C PRO A 66 11.82 -0.94 3.61
N ILE A 67 10.69 -0.24 3.74
CA ILE A 67 10.36 0.53 4.96
C ILE A 67 10.09 -0.42 6.13
N GLY A 68 9.32 -1.50 5.92
CA GLY A 68 9.07 -2.51 6.94
C GLY A 68 10.37 -3.13 7.46
N ASP A 69 11.24 -3.56 6.56
CA ASP A 69 12.55 -4.11 6.90
C ASP A 69 13.44 -3.11 7.66
N LEU A 70 13.34 -1.83 7.34
CA LEU A 70 14.07 -0.77 8.04
C LEU A 70 13.56 -0.61 9.47
N ILE A 71 12.25 -0.52 9.65
CA ILE A 71 11.61 -0.35 10.96
C ILE A 71 11.89 -1.57 11.85
N ASP A 72 11.85 -2.79 11.31
CA ASP A 72 12.18 -3.99 12.08
C ASP A 72 13.60 -3.96 12.65
N ARG A 73 14.56 -3.43 11.90
CA ARG A 73 15.95 -3.26 12.39
C ARG A 73 16.04 -2.25 13.53
N TRP A 74 15.18 -1.24 13.54
CA TRP A 74 15.16 -0.22 14.59
C TRP A 74 14.44 -0.69 15.86
N VAL A 75 13.34 -1.41 15.68
CA VAL A 75 12.48 -1.85 16.81
C VAL A 75 13.05 -3.09 17.51
N THR A 76 13.83 -3.94 16.81
CA THR A 76 14.34 -5.20 17.36
C THR A 76 15.87 -5.33 17.16
N PRO A 77 16.67 -4.38 17.64
CA PRO A 77 18.12 -4.50 17.52
C PRO A 77 18.62 -5.65 18.41
N GLY A 78 19.00 -6.77 17.81
CA GLY A 78 19.72 -7.85 18.47
C GLY A 78 18.88 -8.90 19.22
N SER A 79 17.56 -8.87 19.15
CA SER A 79 16.77 -9.97 19.67
C SER A 79 16.82 -11.14 18.68
N GLY A 80 17.57 -12.19 19.05
CA GLY A 80 17.53 -13.50 18.39
C GLY A 80 16.18 -14.22 18.59
N PHE A 81 15.13 -13.51 18.98
CA PHE A 81 13.77 -13.99 18.99
C PHE A 81 13.31 -14.02 17.53
N ALA A 82 13.29 -15.20 16.95
CA ALA A 82 12.60 -15.44 15.69
C ALA A 82 11.11 -15.12 15.91
N ALA A 83 10.73 -13.86 15.63
CA ALA A 83 9.32 -13.49 15.64
C ALA A 83 8.59 -14.48 14.73
N LYS A 84 7.51 -15.08 15.20
CA LYS A 84 6.70 -15.99 14.39
C LYS A 84 6.30 -15.23 13.13
N LYS A 85 6.32 -15.90 11.97
CA LYS A 85 5.96 -15.26 10.69
C LYS A 85 4.61 -14.53 10.74
N ALA A 86 3.68 -15.03 11.55
CA ALA A 86 2.38 -14.41 11.78
C ALA A 86 2.50 -13.06 12.51
N ASP A 87 3.33 -12.96 13.55
CA ASP A 87 3.50 -11.71 14.31
C ASP A 87 4.15 -10.63 13.44
N LEU A 88 5.11 -11.03 12.59
CA LEU A 88 5.74 -10.13 11.63
C LEU A 88 4.74 -9.63 10.59
N ALA A 89 3.90 -10.51 10.04
CA ALA A 89 2.89 -10.14 9.06
C ALA A 89 1.84 -9.18 9.66
N ILE A 90 1.42 -9.42 10.91
CA ILE A 90 0.48 -8.53 11.61
C ILE A 90 1.08 -7.14 11.79
N ARG A 91 2.33 -7.05 12.29
CA ARG A 91 3.03 -5.78 12.46
C ARG A 91 3.20 -5.02 11.14
N HIS A 92 3.66 -5.72 10.09
CA HIS A 92 3.81 -5.14 8.76
C HIS A 92 2.46 -4.70 8.18
N GLY A 93 1.41 -5.50 8.32
CA GLY A 93 0.08 -5.16 7.86
C GLY A 93 -0.44 -3.86 8.49
N PHE A 94 -0.31 -3.69 9.82
CA PHE A 94 -0.68 -2.45 10.49
C PHE A 94 0.18 -1.27 10.06
N LEU A 95 1.50 -1.47 9.96
CA LEU A 95 2.41 -0.42 9.49
C LEU A 95 2.05 0.06 8.09
N TYR A 96 1.84 -0.89 7.17
CA TYR A 96 1.52 -0.56 5.78
C TYR A 96 0.15 0.09 5.64
N MET A 97 -0.84 -0.34 6.40
CA MET A 97 -2.15 0.30 6.48
C MET A 97 -2.02 1.78 6.85
N VAL A 98 -1.25 2.10 7.91
CA VAL A 98 -1.02 3.49 8.33
C VAL A 98 -0.27 4.27 7.25
N LEU A 99 0.78 3.69 6.66
CA LEU A 99 1.56 4.35 5.61
C LEU A 99 0.71 4.61 4.35
N ILE A 100 -0.20 3.70 3.99
CA ILE A 100 -1.12 3.89 2.86
C ILE A 100 -2.10 5.03 3.16
N PHE A 101 -2.70 5.09 4.35
CA PHE A 101 -3.56 6.20 4.73
C PHE A 101 -2.83 7.56 4.70
N VAL A 102 -1.59 7.61 5.20
CA VAL A 102 -0.77 8.82 5.13
C VAL A 102 -0.49 9.22 3.68
N ALA A 103 -0.12 8.25 2.83
CA ALA A 103 0.14 8.50 1.41
C ALA A 103 -1.14 8.95 0.67
N GLU A 104 -2.28 8.33 0.96
CA GLU A 104 -3.60 8.69 0.39
C GLU A 104 -3.98 10.11 0.78
N TYR A 105 -3.84 10.47 2.07
CA TYR A 105 -4.13 11.83 2.54
C TYR A 105 -3.22 12.86 1.89
N PHE A 106 -1.92 12.60 1.84
CA PHE A 106 -0.95 13.52 1.28
C PHE A 106 -1.12 13.70 -0.23
N ALA A 107 -1.25 12.59 -0.98
CA ALA A 107 -1.48 12.62 -2.41
C ALA A 107 -2.83 13.28 -2.74
N GLY A 108 -3.88 12.94 -2.01
CA GLY A 108 -5.20 13.52 -2.17
C GLY A 108 -5.22 15.03 -1.90
N SER A 109 -4.57 15.48 -0.83
CA SER A 109 -4.44 16.92 -0.52
C SER A 109 -3.72 17.68 -1.64
N LEU A 110 -2.61 17.12 -2.13
CA LEU A 110 -1.83 17.71 -3.21
C LEU A 110 -2.63 17.80 -4.53
N LEU A 111 -3.31 16.73 -4.90
CA LEU A 111 -4.12 16.66 -6.12
C LEU A 111 -5.38 17.51 -6.00
N ARG A 112 -6.03 17.56 -4.83
CA ARG A 112 -7.21 18.40 -4.58
C ARG A 112 -6.86 19.88 -4.73
N GLY A 113 -5.71 20.31 -4.20
CA GLY A 113 -5.23 21.69 -4.37
C GLY A 113 -5.06 22.12 -5.83
N ARG A 114 -4.99 21.16 -6.75
CA ARG A 114 -4.90 21.38 -8.21
C ARG A 114 -6.18 21.04 -8.98
N GLY A 115 -7.26 20.67 -8.29
CA GLY A 115 -8.50 20.22 -8.92
C GLY A 115 -8.37 18.88 -9.68
N MET A 116 -7.39 18.05 -9.35
CA MET A 116 -7.08 16.81 -10.07
C MET A 116 -7.28 15.54 -9.23
N CYS A 117 -7.81 15.63 -8.00
CA CYS A 117 -8.02 14.47 -7.14
C CYS A 117 -9.10 13.55 -7.77
N PRO A 118 -8.76 12.28 -8.10
CA PRO A 118 -9.71 11.38 -8.77
C PRO A 118 -10.70 10.70 -7.81
N TRP A 119 -10.59 10.95 -6.50
CA TRP A 119 -11.52 10.41 -5.50
C TRP A 119 -12.05 11.50 -4.59
N ASP A 120 -13.25 11.28 -4.06
CA ASP A 120 -13.87 12.10 -3.02
C ASP A 120 -14.77 11.23 -2.14
N TYR A 121 -14.45 11.15 -0.87
CA TYR A 121 -15.18 10.36 0.12
C TYR A 121 -16.09 11.21 1.04
N THR A 122 -16.32 12.48 0.73
CA THR A 122 -17.09 13.42 1.57
C THR A 122 -18.46 12.89 1.94
N GLY A 123 -19.11 12.12 1.05
CA GLY A 123 -20.42 11.50 1.30
C GLY A 123 -20.40 10.22 2.14
N ARG A 124 -19.26 9.80 2.70
CA ARG A 124 -19.12 8.57 3.50
C ARG A 124 -18.95 8.89 4.98
N ASN A 125 -19.62 8.12 5.85
CA ASN A 125 -19.63 8.39 7.31
C ASN A 125 -18.27 8.22 7.99
N THR A 126 -17.35 7.42 7.41
CA THR A 126 -16.04 7.09 7.98
C THR A 126 -14.90 7.84 7.31
N ASN A 127 -15.20 8.95 6.60
CA ASN A 127 -14.19 9.72 5.92
C ASN A 127 -13.45 10.72 6.85
N ILE A 128 -12.22 11.04 6.50
CA ILE A 128 -11.45 12.16 7.05
C ILE A 128 -11.18 13.12 5.89
N ASP A 129 -11.69 14.35 6.00
CA ASP A 129 -11.55 15.42 4.99
C ASP A 129 -11.98 15.00 3.56
N GLY A 130 -12.81 13.95 3.41
CA GLY A 130 -13.17 13.38 2.12
C GLY A 130 -12.00 12.72 1.38
N LEU A 131 -10.82 12.60 2.00
CA LEU A 131 -9.59 12.07 1.39
C LEU A 131 -9.29 10.64 1.79
N ILE A 132 -9.67 10.22 3.00
CA ILE A 132 -9.47 8.85 3.49
C ILE A 132 -10.80 8.23 3.89
N ARG A 133 -10.91 6.91 3.79
CA ARG A 133 -12.01 6.10 4.31
C ARG A 133 -11.48 5.09 5.32
N LEU A 134 -11.82 5.28 6.60
CA LEU A 134 -11.34 4.39 7.68
C LEU A 134 -11.89 2.96 7.57
N ASP A 135 -13.04 2.76 6.96
CA ASP A 135 -13.60 1.43 6.67
C ASP A 135 -12.76 0.63 5.64
N PHE A 136 -11.83 1.27 4.94
CA PHE A 136 -10.84 0.60 4.10
C PHE A 136 -9.62 0.07 4.87
N ALA A 137 -9.54 0.25 6.18
CA ALA A 137 -8.41 -0.22 6.98
C ALA A 137 -8.07 -1.71 6.77
N PRO A 138 -9.03 -2.67 6.80
CA PRO A 138 -8.72 -4.08 6.52
C PRO A 138 -8.20 -4.29 5.09
N LEU A 139 -8.71 -3.50 4.14
CA LEU A 139 -8.30 -3.54 2.76
C LEU A 139 -6.86 -3.06 2.58
N TRP A 140 -6.50 -1.92 3.17
CA TRP A 140 -5.14 -1.39 3.12
C TRP A 140 -4.14 -2.27 3.86
N PHE A 141 -4.57 -2.92 4.96
CA PHE A 141 -3.79 -3.96 5.63
C PHE A 141 -3.43 -5.10 4.67
N ALA A 142 -4.41 -5.67 3.98
CA ALA A 142 -4.21 -6.77 3.04
C ALA A 142 -3.41 -6.32 1.80
N THR A 143 -3.71 -5.13 1.25
CA THR A 143 -3.02 -4.57 0.09
C THR A 143 -1.55 -4.31 0.38
N GLY A 144 -1.22 -3.79 1.56
CA GLY A 144 0.16 -3.57 1.98
C GLY A 144 0.96 -4.88 2.03
N LEU A 145 0.40 -5.94 2.61
CA LEU A 145 1.02 -7.27 2.63
C LEU A 145 1.15 -7.87 1.22
N LEU A 146 0.16 -7.66 0.36
CA LEU A 146 0.22 -8.10 -1.03
C LEU A 146 1.37 -7.40 -1.77
N PHE A 147 1.52 -6.08 -1.62
CA PHE A 147 2.62 -5.33 -2.23
C PHE A 147 3.98 -5.81 -1.73
N GLU A 148 4.10 -6.08 -0.45
CA GLU A 148 5.32 -6.68 0.10
C GLU A 148 5.62 -8.04 -0.56
N GLN A 149 4.62 -8.90 -0.70
CA GLN A 149 4.81 -10.23 -1.30
C GLN A 149 5.23 -10.19 -2.77
N ILE A 150 4.60 -9.35 -3.59
CA ILE A 150 4.91 -9.26 -5.02
C ILE A 150 6.24 -8.57 -5.31
N THR A 151 6.76 -7.80 -4.35
CA THR A 151 8.05 -7.10 -4.45
C THR A 151 9.21 -7.87 -3.84
N LYS A 152 8.94 -8.78 -2.89
CA LYS A 152 9.96 -9.68 -2.34
C LYS A 152 10.51 -10.59 -3.44
N LYS A 153 11.85 -10.69 -3.55
CA LYS A 153 12.47 -11.74 -4.35
C LYS A 153 12.00 -13.09 -3.80
N LYS A 154 11.38 -13.92 -4.64
CA LYS A 154 11.34 -15.35 -4.37
C LYS A 154 12.81 -15.80 -4.31
N GLY A 155 13.25 -16.21 -3.14
CA GLY A 155 14.58 -16.81 -2.99
C GLY A 155 14.67 -18.00 -3.94
N GLY A 156 15.60 -17.90 -4.90
CA GLY A 156 16.06 -19.05 -5.66
C GLY A 156 16.99 -19.87 -4.79
#